data_6bb90e1e1e455d7056a76e4d63702f26
#
_entry.id   6bb90e1e1e455d7056a76e4d63702f26
#
_cell.length_a   1.000
_cell.length_b   1.000
_cell.length_c   1.000
_cell.angle_alpha   90.00
_cell.angle_beta   90.00
_cell.angle_gamma   90.00
#
_symmetry.space_group_name_H-M   'P 1'
#
loop_
_entity.id
_entity.type
_entity.pdbx_description
1 polymer ?
#
loop_
_entity_poly.entity_id
_entity_poly.type
_entity_poly.pdbx_seq_one_letter_code
_entity_poly.pdbx_strand_id
1 'polypeptide(L)'
;VLALQPGRVLEMDTALPDAPKGQLIIEVTHSGARDVSYSNTYKAIPADRRFRLELEPENWAKVTGTLSARVTSPDKYTYAYITAAGHYTVRFDSDFETWPNGGESVPLRLAKPFAGKQQTGMHFPALDNDEAMITCRDGDPDKPEIVRFHHHSQARDLVTNDRRWLSRNVIRTQANNKLRMEDWAGQEGIKVSTEHSGKSQLNLGHLVDNKLEKRGEGYELRTSGYGVERAGKGLHLTAYDRPGASGKQLDMQGTIAQLESALATAKALAASATSAKAEPVDTDAQQQMKEDFDGLKQPALLMSTPASAGIVAGGGVQLSAQDSINSVAGNNADWSVLKRFTVAAGEKISLFAQKLGLKIFAAKGPLEIQAQGGPMSFIADKDVNLASVDGKVSLAAAREIILECGGAFIQIKDGSITLGGPFDLFIKTITVQKQGKASMNTPMPSMPVVQPYDEQVRAIDEKTGEFIPGLAYYIKTQSGAIYTGNTNAVGLCERIATCEAEELTVLFGDDAEKMMGIM
;
A
#
# COMPACT_ATOMS: atom_id res chain seq x y z
N VAL A 1 64.74 54.36 -38.08
CA VAL A 1 63.30 54.72 -38.07
C VAL A 1 62.82 54.71 -36.62
N LEU A 2 62.57 55.89 -36.01
CA LEU A 2 62.16 56.04 -34.61
C LEU A 2 60.67 55.51 -34.38
N ALA A 3 59.96 55.17 -35.44
CA ALA A 3 58.53 54.74 -35.38
C ALA A 3 58.33 53.25 -35.35
N LEU A 4 59.36 52.41 -35.28
CA LEU A 4 59.20 50.97 -35.18
C LEU A 4 58.71 50.59 -33.78
N GLN A 5 57.65 49.87 -33.72
CA GLN A 5 57.03 49.40 -32.47
C GLN A 5 56.53 48.00 -32.64
N PRO A 6 56.61 47.13 -31.65
CA PRO A 6 55.96 45.82 -31.68
C PRO A 6 54.45 45.96 -31.93
N GLY A 7 53.89 45.00 -32.67
CA GLY A 7 52.48 44.98 -33.07
C GLY A 7 52.15 45.82 -34.30
N ARG A 8 53.09 46.53 -34.91
CA ARG A 8 52.91 47.28 -36.15
C ARG A 8 53.44 46.53 -37.35
N VAL A 9 52.81 46.68 -38.49
CA VAL A 9 53.27 46.15 -39.79
C VAL A 9 54.20 47.17 -40.41
N LEU A 10 55.41 46.73 -40.74
CA LEU A 10 56.37 47.47 -41.53
C LEU A 10 56.25 47.06 -42.99
N GLU A 11 55.88 48.02 -43.81
CA GLU A 11 55.93 47.89 -45.27
C GLU A 11 57.22 48.57 -45.79
N MET A 12 57.88 47.94 -46.76
CA MET A 12 59.08 48.46 -47.34
C MET A 12 58.88 48.68 -48.85
N ASP A 13 59.51 49.67 -49.39
CA ASP A 13 59.42 50.06 -50.82
C ASP A 13 59.80 48.88 -51.72
N THR A 14 60.64 47.98 -51.24
CA THR A 14 60.95 46.73 -51.93
C THR A 14 60.36 45.56 -51.13
N ALA A 15 59.40 44.82 -51.74
CA ALA A 15 58.79 43.67 -51.09
C ALA A 15 59.86 42.56 -50.86
N LEU A 16 59.89 42.04 -49.63
CA LEU A 16 60.73 40.92 -49.29
C LEU A 16 60.07 39.62 -49.83
N PRO A 17 60.85 38.72 -50.43
CA PRO A 17 60.30 37.46 -50.93
C PRO A 17 59.54 36.65 -49.89
N ASP A 18 60.02 36.67 -48.65
CA ASP A 18 59.41 35.90 -47.52
C ASP A 18 58.32 36.65 -46.80
N ALA A 19 58.12 37.97 -47.08
CA ALA A 19 57.10 38.81 -46.45
C ALA A 19 56.46 39.79 -47.47
N PRO A 20 55.80 39.30 -48.49
CA PRO A 20 55.30 40.11 -49.60
C PRO A 20 54.20 41.13 -49.18
N LYS A 21 53.58 40.94 -48.03
CA LYS A 21 52.55 41.85 -47.48
C LYS A 21 53.05 42.63 -46.26
N GLY A 22 54.37 42.81 -46.15
CA GLY A 22 55.01 43.51 -45.02
C GLY A 22 55.38 42.58 -43.89
N GLN A 23 56.00 43.15 -42.86
CA GLN A 23 56.52 42.45 -41.67
C GLN A 23 55.81 42.93 -40.42
N LEU A 24 55.18 42.04 -39.66
CA LEU A 24 54.68 42.32 -38.32
C LEU A 24 55.84 42.29 -37.35
N ILE A 25 56.15 43.45 -36.74
CA ILE A 25 57.20 43.62 -35.78
C ILE A 25 56.81 42.97 -34.44
N ILE A 26 57.63 42.09 -33.92
CA ILE A 26 57.40 41.42 -32.63
C ILE A 26 58.37 41.91 -31.51
N GLU A 27 59.56 42.37 -31.87
CA GLU A 27 60.54 42.90 -30.94
C GLU A 27 61.35 44.01 -31.61
N VAL A 28 61.65 45.06 -30.87
CA VAL A 28 62.57 46.17 -31.32
C VAL A 28 63.57 46.47 -30.20
N THR A 29 64.79 46.49 -30.57
CA THR A 29 65.87 46.98 -29.68
C THR A 29 66.40 48.30 -30.24
N HIS A 30 66.32 49.36 -29.45
CA HIS A 30 66.82 50.67 -29.79
C HIS A 30 68.15 50.88 -29.08
N SER A 31 69.18 51.36 -29.77
CA SER A 31 70.49 51.69 -29.24
C SER A 31 70.90 53.09 -29.73
N GLY A 32 71.30 53.87 -28.80
CA GLY A 32 71.84 55.24 -29.09
C GLY A 32 72.42 55.88 -27.88
N ALA A 33 73.45 56.70 -28.12
CA ALA A 33 74.09 57.56 -27.10
C ALA A 33 74.38 58.95 -27.72
N ARG A 34 74.81 59.87 -26.89
CA ARG A 34 75.00 61.23 -27.32
C ARG A 34 76.07 61.35 -28.39
N ASP A 35 77.07 60.46 -28.37
CA ASP A 35 78.21 60.38 -29.23
C ASP A 35 78.23 59.22 -30.23
N VAL A 36 77.15 58.44 -30.23
CA VAL A 36 77.00 57.31 -31.12
C VAL A 36 75.69 57.45 -31.92
N SER A 37 75.81 57.15 -33.20
CA SER A 37 74.61 57.15 -34.07
C SER A 37 73.51 56.20 -33.60
N TYR A 38 72.32 56.67 -33.58
CA TYR A 38 71.19 55.86 -33.27
C TYR A 38 71.01 54.66 -34.27
N SER A 39 70.84 53.50 -33.75
CA SER A 39 70.50 52.28 -34.53
C SER A 39 69.36 51.51 -33.88
N ASN A 40 68.68 50.75 -34.65
CA ASN A 40 67.74 49.79 -34.10
C ASN A 40 67.83 48.45 -34.88
N THR A 41 67.55 47.39 -34.17
CA THR A 41 67.31 46.06 -34.71
C THR A 41 65.98 45.60 -34.33
N TYR A 42 65.31 44.85 -35.18
CA TYR A 42 63.96 44.32 -34.88
C TYR A 42 63.89 42.87 -35.33
N LYS A 43 62.95 42.13 -34.67
CA LYS A 43 62.51 40.85 -35.08
C LYS A 43 61.08 41.01 -35.63
N ALA A 44 60.78 40.34 -36.73
CA ALA A 44 59.45 40.38 -37.32
C ALA A 44 59.11 39.06 -37.96
N ILE A 45 57.85 38.85 -38.15
CA ILE A 45 57.28 37.73 -38.94
C ILE A 45 56.54 38.28 -40.15
N PRO A 46 56.37 37.52 -41.25
CA PRO A 46 55.55 37.96 -42.36
C PRO A 46 54.13 38.34 -41.89
N ALA A 47 53.61 39.49 -42.32
CA ALA A 47 52.34 40.06 -41.85
C ALA A 47 51.11 39.23 -42.27
N ASP A 48 51.26 38.37 -43.28
CA ASP A 48 50.23 37.45 -43.74
C ASP A 48 50.16 36.13 -42.98
N ARG A 49 51.09 35.90 -42.04
CA ARG A 49 51.10 34.73 -41.16
C ARG A 49 50.52 35.05 -39.80
N ARG A 50 49.68 34.12 -39.31
CA ARG A 50 49.11 34.25 -37.95
C ARG A 50 50.19 34.03 -36.92
N PHE A 51 50.53 35.07 -36.16
CA PHE A 51 51.47 34.96 -35.05
C PHE A 51 50.87 34.05 -33.95
N ARG A 52 51.67 33.14 -33.45
CA ARG A 52 51.40 32.31 -32.28
C ARG A 52 52.69 32.25 -31.45
N LEU A 53 52.56 32.38 -30.15
CA LEU A 53 53.65 32.06 -29.25
C LEU A 53 54.05 30.60 -29.39
N GLU A 54 55.32 30.31 -29.33
CA GLU A 54 55.80 28.94 -29.24
C GLU A 54 55.29 28.32 -27.94
N LEU A 55 54.79 27.10 -28.06
CA LEU A 55 54.35 26.32 -26.92
C LEU A 55 55.54 25.60 -26.32
N GLU A 56 55.91 25.97 -25.11
CA GLU A 56 56.96 25.30 -24.35
C GLU A 56 56.40 24.61 -23.11
N PRO A 57 55.70 23.49 -23.26
CA PRO A 57 55.01 22.81 -22.18
C PRO A 57 55.92 22.40 -21.01
N GLU A 58 57.17 22.19 -21.29
CA GLU A 58 58.18 21.84 -20.28
C GLU A 58 58.46 22.98 -19.28
N ASN A 59 58.27 24.21 -19.71
CA ASN A 59 58.49 25.42 -18.92
C ASN A 59 57.25 25.93 -18.21
N TRP A 60 56.10 25.28 -18.41
CA TRP A 60 54.87 25.71 -17.73
C TRP A 60 54.94 25.47 -16.23
N ALA A 61 54.41 26.42 -15.45
CA ALA A 61 54.27 26.25 -14.02
C ALA A 61 53.37 25.04 -13.73
N LYS A 62 53.82 24.13 -12.91
CA LYS A 62 53.08 22.93 -12.52
C LYS A 62 52.75 22.97 -11.03
N VAL A 63 51.50 22.70 -10.72
CA VAL A 63 51.02 22.47 -9.37
C VAL A 63 51.13 20.98 -9.06
N THR A 64 52.07 20.62 -8.20
CA THR A 64 52.26 19.25 -7.73
C THR A 64 51.55 19.06 -6.40
N GLY A 65 50.66 18.02 -6.33
CA GLY A 65 49.90 17.75 -5.13
C GLY A 65 48.52 18.41 -5.11
N THR A 66 48.04 18.77 -3.94
CA THR A 66 46.68 19.30 -3.72
C THR A 66 46.75 20.67 -3.03
N LEU A 67 45.77 21.50 -3.34
CA LEU A 67 45.55 22.81 -2.74
C LEU A 67 44.27 22.76 -1.90
N SER A 68 44.28 23.48 -0.76
CA SER A 68 43.08 23.66 0.07
C SER A 68 42.29 24.87 -0.41
N ALA A 69 40.96 24.73 -0.42
CA ALA A 69 40.05 25.79 -0.78
C ALA A 69 38.72 25.64 -0.02
N ARG A 70 37.89 26.68 -0.02
CA ARG A 70 36.55 26.69 0.55
C ARG A 70 35.52 26.85 -0.56
N VAL A 71 34.43 26.04 -0.50
CA VAL A 71 33.31 26.23 -1.41
C VAL A 71 32.65 27.58 -1.13
N THR A 72 32.37 28.33 -2.20
CA THR A 72 31.71 29.63 -2.13
C THR A 72 30.52 29.70 -3.08
N SER A 73 29.63 30.65 -2.85
CA SER A 73 28.43 30.86 -3.67
C SER A 73 28.14 32.37 -3.82
N PRO A 74 27.44 32.81 -4.88
CA PRO A 74 27.07 34.21 -5.11
C PRO A 74 26.21 34.82 -4.01
N ASP A 75 25.47 34.00 -3.27
CA ASP A 75 24.58 34.41 -2.20
C ASP A 75 24.52 33.30 -1.12
N LYS A 76 23.74 33.50 -0.07
CA LYS A 76 23.53 32.49 0.97
C LYS A 76 22.52 31.47 0.49
N TYR A 77 22.97 30.26 0.28
CA TYR A 77 22.15 29.10 -0.09
C TYR A 77 21.99 28.17 1.08
N THR A 78 20.73 27.88 1.47
CA THR A 78 20.43 26.98 2.60
C THR A 78 20.86 25.54 2.34
N TYR A 79 20.81 25.11 1.08
CA TYR A 79 21.06 23.68 0.75
C TYR A 79 22.38 23.48 0.02
N ALA A 80 22.59 24.11 -1.08
CA ALA A 80 23.83 24.13 -1.85
C ALA A 80 23.65 25.02 -3.07
N TYR A 81 24.74 25.52 -3.64
CA TYR A 81 24.77 26.18 -4.93
C TYR A 81 25.66 25.41 -5.90
N ILE A 82 25.14 25.18 -7.09
CA ILE A 82 25.91 24.66 -8.23
C ILE A 82 25.51 25.43 -9.49
N THR A 83 26.44 25.59 -10.44
CA THR A 83 26.15 26.17 -11.75
C THR A 83 25.21 25.29 -12.57
N ALA A 84 24.69 25.80 -13.69
CA ALA A 84 23.89 25.00 -14.64
C ALA A 84 24.64 23.77 -15.19
N ALA A 85 25.97 23.79 -15.18
CA ALA A 85 26.81 22.63 -15.55
C ALA A 85 27.13 21.70 -14.38
N GLY A 86 26.61 21.96 -13.17
CA GLY A 86 26.87 21.16 -11.98
C GLY A 86 28.25 21.39 -11.37
N HIS A 87 28.85 22.57 -11.56
CA HIS A 87 30.15 22.92 -11.05
C HIS A 87 30.01 23.80 -9.80
N TYR A 88 31.11 23.85 -8.99
CA TYR A 88 31.22 24.66 -7.78
C TYR A 88 32.24 25.79 -7.98
N THR A 89 32.04 26.91 -7.31
CA THR A 89 33.07 27.94 -7.13
C THR A 89 33.75 27.74 -5.79
N VAL A 90 35.06 28.05 -5.72
CA VAL A 90 35.85 27.91 -4.50
C VAL A 90 36.74 29.11 -4.31
N ARG A 91 37.06 29.42 -3.06
CA ARG A 91 38.14 30.34 -2.69
C ARG A 91 39.32 29.54 -2.18
N PHE A 92 40.48 29.69 -2.81
CA PHE A 92 41.72 29.06 -2.33
C PHE A 92 42.14 29.68 -1.00
N ASP A 93 42.65 28.89 -0.06
CA ASP A 93 43.11 29.37 1.24
C ASP A 93 44.34 30.27 1.12
N SER A 94 45.06 30.21 0.00
CA SER A 94 46.19 31.07 -0.34
C SER A 94 45.80 32.38 -1.07
N ASP A 95 44.51 32.58 -1.34
CA ASP A 95 43.99 33.75 -2.03
C ASP A 95 43.55 34.81 -1.02
N PHE A 96 44.33 35.94 -0.97
CA PHE A 96 44.04 37.06 -0.08
C PHE A 96 43.39 38.24 -0.78
N GLU A 97 43.08 38.12 -2.07
CA GLU A 97 42.39 39.16 -2.83
C GLU A 97 40.92 39.27 -2.47
N THR A 98 40.32 40.40 -2.79
CA THR A 98 38.92 40.66 -2.56
C THR A 98 38.11 40.38 -3.84
N TRP A 99 37.29 39.37 -3.81
CA TRP A 99 36.42 38.97 -4.90
C TRP A 99 34.94 39.17 -4.56
N PRO A 100 34.07 39.37 -5.55
CA PRO A 100 32.65 39.24 -5.30
C PRO A 100 32.32 37.80 -4.92
N ASN A 101 31.35 37.62 -4.04
CA ASN A 101 30.92 36.29 -3.59
C ASN A 101 30.55 35.39 -4.78
N GLY A 102 31.05 34.18 -4.84
CA GLY A 102 30.87 33.24 -5.93
C GLY A 102 31.65 33.55 -7.21
N GLY A 103 32.53 34.56 -7.17
CA GLY A 103 33.42 34.95 -8.26
C GLY A 103 34.90 34.72 -7.96
N GLU A 104 35.24 34.02 -6.89
CA GLU A 104 36.58 33.77 -6.38
C GLU A 104 37.39 32.79 -7.23
N SER A 105 36.72 31.98 -8.05
CA SER A 105 37.33 31.07 -9.02
C SER A 105 36.51 30.88 -10.27
N VAL A 106 37.09 30.29 -11.30
CA VAL A 106 36.32 29.64 -12.37
C VAL A 106 35.51 28.47 -11.75
N PRO A 107 34.37 28.11 -12.33
CA PRO A 107 33.60 26.96 -11.84
C PRO A 107 34.36 25.64 -12.00
N LEU A 108 34.60 24.92 -10.91
CA LEU A 108 35.32 23.65 -10.85
C LEU A 108 34.39 22.46 -10.87
N ARG A 109 34.78 21.39 -11.56
CA ARG A 109 34.10 20.10 -11.50
C ARG A 109 34.42 19.41 -10.18
N LEU A 110 33.45 18.70 -9.64
CA LEU A 110 33.66 17.74 -8.55
C LEU A 110 33.89 16.34 -9.14
N ALA A 111 35.06 15.76 -8.85
CA ALA A 111 35.31 14.34 -9.10
C ALA A 111 34.38 13.49 -8.20
N LYS A 112 33.66 12.57 -8.81
CA LYS A 112 32.69 11.71 -8.13
C LYS A 112 33.14 10.26 -8.20
N PRO A 113 32.80 9.39 -7.21
CA PRO A 113 33.12 7.96 -7.29
C PRO A 113 32.56 7.29 -8.56
N PHE A 114 31.43 7.77 -9.03
CA PHE A 114 30.81 7.35 -10.28
C PHE A 114 30.04 8.51 -10.92
N ALA A 115 30.28 8.72 -12.23
CA ALA A 115 29.54 9.65 -13.07
C ALA A 115 29.48 9.08 -14.50
N GLY A 116 28.30 8.69 -14.96
CA GLY A 116 28.09 8.03 -16.25
C GLY A 116 27.25 8.84 -17.21
N LYS A 117 27.01 8.26 -18.39
CA LYS A 117 26.05 8.77 -19.38
C LYS A 117 24.62 8.74 -18.82
N GLN A 118 23.69 9.45 -19.45
CA GLN A 118 22.28 9.47 -19.08
C GLN A 118 22.01 9.93 -17.64
N GLN A 119 22.84 10.85 -17.12
CA GLN A 119 22.72 11.39 -15.77
C GLN A 119 22.83 10.35 -14.64
N THR A 120 23.52 9.24 -14.89
CA THR A 120 23.81 8.24 -13.85
C THR A 120 25.03 8.64 -13.02
N GLY A 121 25.02 8.34 -11.71
CA GLY A 121 26.15 8.62 -10.83
C GLY A 121 25.78 8.87 -9.37
N MET A 122 26.78 9.25 -8.59
CA MET A 122 26.62 9.66 -7.19
C MET A 122 26.71 11.18 -7.09
N HIS A 123 25.79 11.79 -6.34
CA HIS A 123 25.81 13.23 -6.09
C HIS A 123 25.50 13.52 -4.62
N PHE A 124 26.46 14.15 -3.94
CA PHE A 124 26.29 14.72 -2.61
C PHE A 124 26.65 16.21 -2.71
N PRO A 125 25.71 17.13 -2.44
CA PRO A 125 25.96 18.55 -2.57
C PRO A 125 26.94 19.04 -1.50
N ALA A 126 27.92 19.83 -1.91
CA ALA A 126 28.78 20.60 -0.98
C ALA A 126 28.04 21.86 -0.55
N LEU A 127 28.29 22.30 0.66
CA LEU A 127 27.76 23.53 1.24
C LEU A 127 28.81 24.64 1.24
N ASP A 128 28.36 25.88 1.38
CA ASP A 128 29.25 27.01 1.58
C ASP A 128 30.19 26.76 2.76
N ASN A 129 31.47 27.11 2.58
CA ASN A 129 32.52 26.90 3.53
C ASN A 129 33.00 25.45 3.77
N ASP A 130 32.44 24.46 3.01
CA ASP A 130 33.04 23.12 3.02
C ASP A 130 34.48 23.18 2.50
N GLU A 131 35.40 22.51 3.20
CA GLU A 131 36.79 22.41 2.83
C GLU A 131 37.01 21.46 1.67
N ALA A 132 37.36 22.02 0.52
CA ALA A 132 37.60 21.28 -0.71
C ALA A 132 39.10 21.05 -0.95
N MET A 133 39.45 19.85 -1.36
CA MET A 133 40.78 19.51 -1.86
C MET A 133 40.77 19.63 -3.37
N ILE A 134 41.63 20.53 -3.89
CA ILE A 134 41.74 20.81 -5.31
C ILE A 134 43.01 20.15 -5.87
N THR A 135 42.91 19.54 -7.02
CA THR A 135 44.05 19.10 -7.82
C THR A 135 44.02 19.74 -9.19
N CYS A 136 45.17 19.89 -9.80
CA CYS A 136 45.32 20.36 -11.18
C CYS A 136 45.64 19.16 -12.08
N ARG A 137 44.84 18.92 -13.10
CA ARG A 137 45.06 17.78 -14.00
C ARG A 137 46.38 17.93 -14.74
N ASP A 138 47.23 16.90 -14.69
CA ASP A 138 48.59 16.89 -15.23
C ASP A 138 49.50 18.01 -14.64
N GLY A 139 49.14 18.53 -13.48
CA GLY A 139 49.79 19.69 -12.84
C GLY A 139 49.43 21.02 -13.50
N ASP A 140 48.56 21.08 -14.45
CA ASP A 140 48.18 22.29 -15.19
C ASP A 140 47.25 23.17 -14.33
N PRO A 141 47.70 24.37 -13.92
CA PRO A 141 46.90 25.27 -13.08
C PRO A 141 45.61 25.74 -13.76
N ASP A 142 45.51 25.66 -15.08
CA ASP A 142 44.30 26.01 -15.84
C ASP A 142 43.24 24.90 -15.83
N LYS A 143 43.55 23.76 -15.22
CA LYS A 143 42.65 22.60 -15.16
C LYS A 143 42.38 22.14 -13.71
N PRO A 144 41.95 23.02 -12.81
CA PRO A 144 41.65 22.64 -11.44
C PRO A 144 40.35 21.82 -11.37
N GLU A 145 40.33 20.85 -10.45
CA GLU A 145 39.14 20.08 -10.12
C GLU A 145 39.09 19.73 -8.64
N ILE A 146 37.87 19.67 -8.09
CA ILE A 146 37.62 19.24 -6.70
C ILE A 146 37.69 17.73 -6.66
N VAL A 147 38.58 17.15 -5.86
CA VAL A 147 38.71 15.70 -5.72
C VAL A 147 37.99 15.14 -4.49
N ARG A 148 37.95 15.90 -3.40
CA ARG A 148 37.37 15.48 -2.11
C ARG A 148 36.98 16.67 -1.26
N PHE A 149 36.29 16.37 -0.15
CA PHE A 149 36.05 17.30 0.96
C PHE A 149 36.68 16.77 2.24
N HIS A 150 37.11 17.65 3.12
CA HIS A 150 37.69 17.34 4.42
C HIS A 150 36.77 17.78 5.54
N HIS A 151 36.75 17.00 6.62
CA HIS A 151 36.28 17.49 7.91
C HIS A 151 37.38 18.27 8.60
N HIS A 152 37.02 19.15 9.52
CA HIS A 152 37.97 19.98 10.25
C HIS A 152 37.47 20.29 11.67
N SER A 153 38.21 21.05 12.47
CA SER A 153 37.87 21.31 13.88
C SER A 153 36.49 21.91 14.13
N GLN A 154 35.95 22.67 13.18
CA GLN A 154 34.61 23.26 13.26
C GLN A 154 33.52 22.37 12.60
N ALA A 155 33.91 21.50 11.68
CA ALA A 155 33.05 20.54 11.00
C ALA A 155 33.57 19.12 11.26
N ARG A 156 33.22 18.57 12.44
CA ARG A 156 33.69 17.24 12.89
C ARG A 156 33.16 16.13 12.00
N ASP A 157 33.89 15.03 11.92
CA ASP A 157 33.46 13.81 11.25
C ASP A 157 32.17 13.26 11.87
N LEU A 158 31.43 12.49 11.06
CA LEU A 158 30.19 11.81 11.46
C LEU A 158 30.42 10.75 12.54
N VAL A 159 31.61 10.14 12.56
CA VAL A 159 32.03 9.12 13.53
C VAL A 159 33.26 9.60 14.26
N THR A 160 33.18 9.71 15.58
CA THR A 160 34.27 10.18 16.46
C THR A 160 34.42 9.24 17.66
N ASN A 161 35.57 9.28 18.33
CA ASN A 161 35.88 8.41 19.47
C ASN A 161 35.10 8.73 20.75
N ASP A 162 34.45 9.89 20.83
CA ASP A 162 33.58 10.30 21.95
C ASP A 162 32.18 9.65 21.88
N ARG A 163 31.93 8.88 20.85
CA ARG A 163 30.65 8.20 20.62
C ARG A 163 30.81 6.69 20.53
N ARG A 164 29.83 5.98 21.04
CA ARG A 164 29.70 4.53 20.86
C ARG A 164 29.61 4.18 19.38
N TRP A 165 30.05 2.98 19.00
CA TRP A 165 30.04 2.43 17.63
C TRP A 165 30.99 3.13 16.66
N LEU A 166 32.28 2.97 16.94
CA LEU A 166 33.34 3.35 16.02
C LEU A 166 33.32 2.57 14.70
N SER A 167 32.65 1.41 14.70
CA SER A 167 32.41 0.56 13.51
C SER A 167 31.31 1.05 12.58
N ARG A 168 30.72 2.22 12.84
CA ARG A 168 29.59 2.75 12.10
C ARG A 168 29.96 3.19 10.69
N ASN A 169 29.22 2.68 9.71
CA ASN A 169 29.19 3.16 8.35
C ASN A 169 27.95 4.04 8.14
N VAL A 170 28.11 5.26 7.62
CA VAL A 170 26.96 6.18 7.53
C VAL A 170 27.05 7.15 6.36
N ILE A 171 25.93 7.30 5.67
CA ILE A 171 25.63 8.41 4.77
C ILE A 171 24.57 9.26 5.47
N ARG A 172 24.85 10.55 5.66
CA ARG A 172 23.94 11.48 6.32
C ARG A 172 23.88 12.78 5.54
N THR A 173 22.68 13.24 5.23
CA THR A 173 22.45 14.51 4.53
C THR A 173 22.23 15.65 5.52
N GLN A 174 22.24 16.88 5.01
CA GLN A 174 21.97 18.10 5.77
C GLN A 174 20.63 18.05 6.54
N ALA A 175 19.57 17.53 5.91
CA ALA A 175 18.25 17.35 6.53
C ALA A 175 18.17 16.11 7.45
N ASN A 176 19.31 15.53 7.82
CA ASN A 176 19.41 14.33 8.66
C ASN A 176 18.78 13.06 8.05
N ASN A 177 18.59 13.02 6.72
CA ASN A 177 18.32 11.74 6.05
C ASN A 177 19.55 10.85 6.17
N LYS A 178 19.37 9.58 6.48
CA LYS A 178 20.50 8.68 6.70
C LYS A 178 20.30 7.27 6.19
N LEU A 179 21.39 6.71 5.67
CA LEU A 179 21.65 5.30 5.58
C LEU A 179 22.78 4.97 6.55
N ARG A 180 22.53 4.16 7.55
CA ARG A 180 23.49 3.77 8.58
C ARG A 180 23.56 2.26 8.67
N MET A 181 24.78 1.73 8.68
CA MET A 181 25.08 0.33 9.00
C MET A 181 25.97 0.31 10.24
N GLU A 182 25.68 -0.56 11.16
CA GLU A 182 26.37 -0.71 12.44
C GLU A 182 26.93 -2.12 12.53
N ASP A 183 28.25 -2.23 12.69
CA ASP A 183 28.97 -3.49 12.70
C ASP A 183 29.49 -3.85 14.09
N TRP A 184 28.99 -3.23 15.15
CA TRP A 184 29.36 -3.57 16.52
C TRP A 184 28.87 -4.95 16.86
N ALA A 185 29.80 -5.85 17.24
CA ALA A 185 29.51 -7.26 17.48
C ALA A 185 28.34 -7.49 18.44
N GLY A 186 27.33 -8.25 17.99
CA GLY A 186 26.08 -8.54 18.72
C GLY A 186 25.10 -7.36 18.75
N GLN A 187 25.39 -6.26 18.04
CA GLN A 187 24.53 -5.08 17.94
C GLN A 187 24.45 -4.55 16.50
N GLU A 188 24.63 -5.45 15.55
CA GLU A 188 24.59 -5.17 14.13
C GLU A 188 23.20 -4.67 13.72
N GLY A 189 23.17 -3.67 12.84
CA GLY A 189 21.90 -3.14 12.39
C GLY A 189 22.01 -2.16 11.22
N ILE A 190 20.95 -2.07 10.46
CA ILE A 190 20.81 -1.14 9.34
C ILE A 190 19.64 -0.20 9.62
N LYS A 191 19.84 1.09 9.32
CA LYS A 191 18.80 2.11 9.44
C LYS A 191 18.75 2.99 8.21
N VAL A 192 17.57 3.07 7.59
CA VAL A 192 17.21 4.09 6.61
C VAL A 192 16.17 5.01 7.23
N SER A 193 16.42 6.33 7.25
CA SER A 193 15.50 7.24 7.93
C SER A 193 15.54 8.67 7.41
N THR A 194 14.38 9.35 7.58
CA THR A 194 14.24 10.81 7.46
C THR A 194 13.56 11.36 8.72
N GLU A 195 13.76 12.61 9.06
CA GLU A 195 13.05 13.27 10.16
C GLU A 195 11.63 13.70 9.76
N HIS A 196 11.32 13.71 8.47
CA HIS A 196 9.99 14.05 7.97
C HIS A 196 8.91 13.08 8.48
N SER A 197 7.68 13.58 8.66
CA SER A 197 6.50 12.81 9.11
C SER A 197 6.74 12.08 10.43
N GLY A 198 7.29 12.78 11.43
CA GLY A 198 7.55 12.21 12.76
C GLY A 198 8.60 11.11 12.78
N LYS A 199 9.57 11.20 11.86
CA LYS A 199 10.69 10.29 11.69
C LYS A 199 10.29 8.95 11.04
N SER A 200 10.05 9.01 9.74
CA SER A 200 9.86 7.80 8.94
C SER A 200 11.17 6.99 8.85
N GLN A 201 11.09 5.69 9.13
CA GLN A 201 12.29 4.87 9.19
C GLN A 201 12.03 3.38 8.95
N LEU A 202 13.04 2.73 8.36
CA LEU A 202 13.21 1.30 8.35
C LEU A 202 14.44 0.96 9.20
N ASN A 203 14.28 0.11 10.21
CA ASN A 203 15.38 -0.44 10.99
C ASN A 203 15.40 -1.96 10.81
N LEU A 204 16.61 -2.53 10.75
CA LEU A 204 16.87 -3.97 10.66
C LEU A 204 17.91 -4.36 11.71
N GLY A 205 17.76 -5.51 12.34
CA GLY A 205 18.71 -6.08 13.32
C GLY A 205 18.53 -5.52 14.72
N HIS A 206 19.61 -5.06 15.35
CA HIS A 206 19.60 -4.50 16.70
C HIS A 206 19.07 -3.07 16.70
N LEU A 207 17.93 -2.84 17.34
CA LEU A 207 17.29 -1.53 17.41
C LEU A 207 17.65 -0.83 18.71
N VAL A 208 17.99 0.46 18.61
CA VAL A 208 18.29 1.29 19.78
C VAL A 208 17.41 2.55 19.82
N ASP A 209 17.25 3.10 21.00
CA ASP A 209 16.59 4.38 21.26
C ASP A 209 17.53 5.58 21.01
N ASN A 210 17.12 6.77 21.43
CA ASN A 210 17.91 8.00 21.33
C ASN A 210 19.09 8.07 22.33
N LYS A 211 19.07 7.24 23.37
CA LYS A 211 20.15 7.10 24.36
C LYS A 211 21.12 5.98 24.00
N LEU A 212 20.90 5.30 22.86
CA LEU A 212 21.68 4.17 22.39
C LEU A 212 21.48 2.89 23.22
N GLU A 213 20.39 2.81 23.97
CA GLU A 213 19.96 1.62 24.70
C GLU A 213 19.14 0.70 23.82
N LYS A 214 19.18 -0.62 24.07
CA LYS A 214 18.42 -1.61 23.28
C LYS A 214 16.92 -1.31 23.39
N ARG A 215 16.25 -1.17 22.27
CA ARG A 215 14.81 -0.95 22.14
C ARG A 215 14.07 -2.16 21.57
N GLY A 216 14.77 -3.03 20.86
CA GLY A 216 14.23 -4.22 20.25
C GLY A 216 15.20 -4.86 19.26
N GLU A 217 14.72 -5.86 18.57
CA GLU A 217 15.46 -6.57 17.50
C GLU A 217 14.52 -7.03 16.40
N GLY A 218 15.07 -7.38 15.24
CA GLY A 218 14.30 -7.76 14.05
C GLY A 218 14.14 -6.59 13.07
N TYR A 219 12.94 -6.28 12.62
CA TYR A 219 12.71 -5.12 11.77
C TYR A 219 11.57 -4.22 12.29
N GLU A 220 11.68 -2.94 12.00
CA GLU A 220 10.63 -1.97 12.25
C GLU A 220 10.52 -1.01 11.06
N LEU A 221 9.35 -0.96 10.44
CA LEU A 221 8.95 0.08 9.48
C LEU A 221 7.93 0.99 10.17
N ARG A 222 8.26 2.29 10.30
CA ARG A 222 7.36 3.23 10.98
C ARG A 222 7.35 4.62 10.36
N THR A 223 6.21 5.29 10.48
CA THR A 223 6.01 6.71 10.17
C THR A 223 4.88 7.25 11.05
N SER A 224 4.82 8.57 11.25
CA SER A 224 3.62 9.25 11.78
C SER A 224 2.72 9.77 10.66
N GLY A 225 3.14 9.64 9.39
CA GLY A 225 2.33 9.91 8.22
C GLY A 225 1.54 8.69 7.74
N TYR A 226 1.17 8.67 6.48
CA TYR A 226 0.47 7.56 5.87
C TYR A 226 1.44 6.45 5.48
N GLY A 227 1.02 5.18 5.66
CA GLY A 227 1.72 3.99 5.18
C GLY A 227 0.88 3.24 4.16
N VAL A 228 1.49 2.77 3.08
CA VAL A 228 0.85 1.92 2.06
C VAL A 228 1.81 0.80 1.68
N GLU A 229 1.35 -0.43 1.81
CA GLU A 229 2.01 -1.63 1.25
C GLU A 229 1.18 -2.11 0.06
N ARG A 230 1.80 -2.20 -1.11
CA ARG A 230 1.11 -2.57 -2.34
C ARG A 230 1.94 -3.56 -3.16
N ALA A 231 1.36 -4.71 -3.44
CA ALA A 231 1.97 -5.72 -4.30
C ALA A 231 0.93 -6.21 -5.33
N GLY A 232 1.17 -5.95 -6.63
CA GLY A 232 0.21 -6.23 -7.70
C GLY A 232 -0.10 -7.72 -7.92
N LYS A 233 0.77 -8.62 -7.46
CA LYS A 233 0.56 -10.08 -7.53
C LYS A 233 0.06 -10.71 -6.24
N GLY A 234 -0.20 -9.89 -5.20
CA GLY A 234 -0.64 -10.33 -3.88
C GLY A 234 0.40 -10.11 -2.79
N LEU A 235 -0.05 -10.17 -1.54
CA LEU A 235 0.75 -9.92 -0.35
C LEU A 235 0.54 -11.05 0.67
N HIS A 236 1.62 -11.67 1.13
CA HIS A 236 1.60 -12.67 2.20
C HIS A 236 2.29 -12.11 3.44
N LEU A 237 1.53 -11.89 4.51
CA LEU A 237 2.00 -11.51 5.83
C LEU A 237 2.01 -12.75 6.73
N THR A 238 3.17 -13.18 7.19
CA THR A 238 3.28 -14.44 7.93
C THR A 238 4.22 -14.35 9.12
N ALA A 239 3.90 -15.12 10.17
CA ALA A 239 4.75 -15.37 11.32
C ALA A 239 5.38 -16.78 11.29
N TYR A 240 5.26 -17.51 10.20
CA TYR A 240 6.01 -18.75 10.01
C TYR A 240 7.49 -18.44 9.78
N ASP A 241 8.36 -18.96 10.64
CA ASP A 241 9.80 -18.75 10.54
C ASP A 241 10.44 -19.51 9.37
N ARG A 242 11.46 -18.89 8.76
CA ARG A 242 12.33 -19.48 7.74
C ARG A 242 13.79 -19.13 8.04
N PRO A 243 14.44 -19.88 8.93
CA PRO A 243 15.81 -19.59 9.37
C PRO A 243 16.78 -19.55 8.19
N GLY A 244 17.72 -18.60 8.24
CA GLY A 244 18.75 -18.44 7.23
C GLY A 244 18.25 -18.01 5.87
N ALA A 245 17.03 -17.40 5.80
CA ALA A 245 16.39 -16.98 4.55
C ALA A 245 16.29 -18.11 3.50
N SER A 246 16.14 -19.36 3.98
CA SER A 246 16.05 -20.54 3.13
C SER A 246 14.68 -20.73 2.50
N GLY A 247 14.62 -21.45 1.38
CA GLY A 247 13.38 -21.76 0.68
C GLY A 247 12.96 -20.72 -0.36
N LYS A 248 11.76 -20.90 -0.90
CA LYS A 248 11.19 -19.97 -1.88
C LYS A 248 10.55 -18.78 -1.16
N GLN A 249 10.55 -17.61 -1.80
CA GLN A 249 9.92 -16.39 -1.26
C GLN A 249 8.45 -16.61 -0.88
N LEU A 250 7.68 -17.34 -1.69
CA LEU A 250 6.27 -17.68 -1.44
C LEU A 250 6.12 -19.13 -0.95
N ASP A 251 6.94 -19.55 0.01
CA ASP A 251 6.73 -20.83 0.69
C ASP A 251 5.56 -20.70 1.69
N MET A 252 4.43 -21.28 1.32
CA MET A 252 3.17 -21.21 2.07
C MET A 252 2.76 -22.54 2.68
N GLN A 253 3.65 -23.54 2.75
CA GLN A 253 3.33 -24.90 3.17
C GLN A 253 2.56 -24.96 4.51
N GLY A 254 3.01 -24.23 5.54
CA GLY A 254 2.32 -24.20 6.84
C GLY A 254 0.93 -23.57 6.77
N THR A 255 0.78 -22.52 5.97
CA THR A 255 -0.50 -21.82 5.75
C THR A 255 -1.50 -22.69 5.00
N ILE A 256 -1.07 -23.35 3.93
CA ILE A 256 -1.90 -24.25 3.14
C ILE A 256 -2.36 -25.44 3.99
N ALA A 257 -1.49 -26.00 4.81
CA ALA A 257 -1.86 -27.08 5.74
C ALA A 257 -2.95 -26.66 6.74
N GLN A 258 -2.92 -25.43 7.24
CA GLN A 258 -4.00 -24.88 8.09
C GLN A 258 -5.31 -24.74 7.33
N LEU A 259 -5.28 -24.23 6.10
CA LEU A 259 -6.47 -24.10 5.26
C LEU A 259 -7.06 -25.48 4.90
N GLU A 260 -6.24 -26.47 4.65
CA GLU A 260 -6.68 -27.85 4.42
C GLU A 260 -7.37 -28.46 5.64
N SER A 261 -6.82 -28.24 6.84
CA SER A 261 -7.43 -28.68 8.09
C SER A 261 -8.78 -28.00 8.34
N ALA A 262 -8.90 -26.70 8.09
CA ALA A 262 -10.15 -25.96 8.19
C ALA A 262 -11.19 -26.49 7.20
N LEU A 263 -10.82 -26.69 5.94
CA LEU A 263 -11.69 -27.25 4.90
C LEU A 263 -12.16 -28.68 5.25
N ALA A 264 -11.28 -29.53 5.78
CA ALA A 264 -11.65 -30.87 6.22
C ALA A 264 -12.70 -30.83 7.35
N THR A 265 -12.54 -29.91 8.32
CA THR A 265 -13.52 -29.66 9.38
C THR A 265 -14.88 -29.20 8.81
N ALA A 266 -14.87 -28.25 7.89
CA ALA A 266 -16.07 -27.75 7.24
C ALA A 266 -16.79 -28.87 6.46
N LYS A 267 -16.07 -29.68 5.68
CA LYS A 267 -16.63 -30.84 4.94
C LYS A 267 -17.26 -31.89 5.85
N ALA A 268 -16.62 -32.20 6.98
CA ALA A 268 -17.17 -33.15 7.96
C ALA A 268 -18.49 -32.65 8.58
N LEU A 269 -18.55 -31.37 8.95
CA LEU A 269 -19.77 -30.75 9.48
C LEU A 269 -20.84 -30.62 8.41
N ALA A 270 -20.52 -30.29 7.17
CA ALA A 270 -21.45 -30.24 6.04
C ALA A 270 -22.09 -31.60 5.76
N ALA A 271 -21.32 -32.69 5.75
CA ALA A 271 -21.81 -34.03 5.60
C ALA A 271 -22.79 -34.42 6.72
N SER A 272 -22.49 -34.06 7.97
CA SER A 272 -23.38 -34.28 9.12
C SER A 272 -24.67 -33.48 9.02
N ALA A 273 -24.60 -32.21 8.60
CA ALA A 273 -25.78 -31.37 8.38
C ALA A 273 -26.67 -31.95 7.28
N THR A 274 -26.09 -32.34 6.14
CA THR A 274 -26.83 -32.99 5.03
C THR A 274 -27.54 -34.28 5.48
N SER A 275 -26.86 -35.13 6.25
CA SER A 275 -27.44 -36.35 6.80
C SER A 275 -28.64 -36.07 7.73
N ALA A 276 -28.60 -34.95 8.45
CA ALA A 276 -29.67 -34.47 9.31
C ALA A 276 -30.73 -33.66 8.57
N LYS A 277 -30.66 -33.54 7.24
CA LYS A 277 -31.53 -32.68 6.39
C LYS A 277 -31.47 -31.19 6.77
N ALA A 278 -30.37 -30.77 7.40
CA ALA A 278 -30.05 -29.37 7.58
C ALA A 278 -29.22 -28.85 6.40
N GLU A 279 -29.16 -27.54 6.22
CA GLU A 279 -28.39 -26.92 5.13
C GLU A 279 -26.87 -27.01 5.44
N PRO A 280 -26.07 -27.58 4.55
CA PRO A 280 -24.61 -27.60 4.72
C PRO A 280 -24.01 -26.24 4.42
N VAL A 281 -22.80 -25.99 4.94
CA VAL A 281 -21.95 -24.85 4.54
C VAL A 281 -21.40 -25.08 3.13
N ASP A 282 -21.15 -23.99 2.40
CA ASP A 282 -20.50 -24.03 1.09
C ASP A 282 -19.02 -24.37 1.22
N THR A 283 -18.67 -25.62 0.92
CA THR A 283 -17.28 -26.11 0.95
C THR A 283 -16.55 -25.93 -0.37
N ASP A 284 -17.24 -25.67 -1.47
CA ASP A 284 -16.64 -25.49 -2.79
C ASP A 284 -16.03 -24.10 -2.89
N ALA A 285 -16.71 -23.05 -2.38
CA ALA A 285 -16.15 -21.71 -2.24
C ALA A 285 -14.90 -21.71 -1.35
N GLN A 286 -14.88 -22.47 -0.26
CA GLN A 286 -13.68 -22.60 0.59
C GLN A 286 -12.53 -23.34 -0.11
N GLN A 287 -12.83 -24.36 -0.90
CA GLN A 287 -11.84 -25.07 -1.71
C GLN A 287 -11.20 -24.13 -2.75
N GLN A 288 -12.02 -23.38 -3.48
CA GLN A 288 -11.55 -22.43 -4.48
C GLN A 288 -10.65 -21.35 -3.86
N MET A 289 -11.07 -20.77 -2.74
CA MET A 289 -10.27 -19.76 -2.01
C MET A 289 -8.91 -20.32 -1.58
N LYS A 290 -8.85 -21.58 -1.09
CA LYS A 290 -7.59 -22.24 -0.77
C LYS A 290 -6.68 -22.36 -1.99
N GLU A 291 -7.25 -22.71 -3.15
CA GLU A 291 -6.50 -22.87 -4.41
C GLU A 291 -5.96 -21.54 -4.94
N ASP A 292 -6.70 -20.46 -4.76
CA ASP A 292 -6.28 -19.11 -5.13
C ASP A 292 -5.14 -18.59 -4.24
N PHE A 293 -5.16 -18.93 -2.97
CA PHE A 293 -4.09 -18.57 -2.02
C PHE A 293 -2.81 -19.37 -2.25
N ASP A 294 -2.90 -20.59 -2.77
CA ASP A 294 -1.72 -21.44 -3.00
C ASP A 294 -0.78 -20.83 -4.04
N GLY A 295 0.35 -20.28 -3.56
CA GLY A 295 1.32 -19.55 -4.38
C GLY A 295 0.82 -18.22 -4.92
N LEU A 296 -0.27 -17.65 -4.36
CA LEU A 296 -0.93 -16.42 -4.83
C LEU A 296 -1.21 -16.47 -6.33
N LYS A 297 -1.92 -17.51 -6.78
CA LYS A 297 -2.33 -17.67 -8.17
C LYS A 297 -3.21 -16.53 -8.68
N GLN A 298 -3.97 -15.92 -7.75
CA GLN A 298 -4.71 -14.68 -7.95
C GLN A 298 -4.16 -13.60 -7.00
N PRO A 299 -4.27 -12.30 -7.34
CA PRO A 299 -3.91 -11.21 -6.43
C PRO A 299 -4.74 -11.29 -5.16
N ALA A 300 -4.10 -11.59 -4.03
CA ALA A 300 -4.77 -11.76 -2.75
C ALA A 300 -3.94 -11.19 -1.60
N LEU A 301 -4.61 -10.86 -0.49
CA LEU A 301 -3.98 -10.58 0.79
C LEU A 301 -4.18 -11.79 1.71
N LEU A 302 -3.10 -12.46 2.06
CA LEU A 302 -3.09 -13.60 2.96
C LEU A 302 -2.34 -13.26 4.25
N MET A 303 -2.98 -13.46 5.39
CA MET A 303 -2.38 -13.30 6.71
C MET A 303 -2.38 -14.65 7.44
N SER A 304 -1.23 -15.11 7.91
CA SER A 304 -1.10 -16.43 8.54
C SER A 304 -0.10 -16.47 9.69
N THR A 305 -0.38 -17.31 10.68
CA THR A 305 0.48 -17.49 11.84
C THR A 305 0.35 -18.93 12.38
N PRO A 306 1.42 -19.55 12.88
CA PRO A 306 1.34 -20.85 13.55
C PRO A 306 0.68 -20.77 14.94
N ALA A 307 0.46 -19.57 15.47
CA ALA A 307 -0.10 -19.33 16.79
C ALA A 307 -1.38 -18.46 16.71
N SER A 308 -1.51 -17.43 17.52
CA SER A 308 -2.70 -16.60 17.60
C SER A 308 -2.62 -15.39 16.66
N ALA A 309 -3.77 -15.00 16.11
CA ALA A 309 -3.96 -13.75 15.39
C ALA A 309 -5.05 -12.92 16.07
N GLY A 310 -4.93 -11.60 16.05
CA GLY A 310 -5.91 -10.69 16.65
C GLY A 310 -6.16 -9.47 15.77
N ILE A 311 -7.42 -9.07 15.65
CA ILE A 311 -7.84 -7.78 15.09
C ILE A 311 -8.49 -6.99 16.21
N VAL A 312 -7.88 -5.87 16.61
CA VAL A 312 -8.36 -5.02 17.70
C VAL A 312 -8.49 -3.59 17.19
N ALA A 313 -9.64 -2.97 17.41
CA ALA A 313 -9.90 -1.60 16.99
C ALA A 313 -10.53 -0.80 18.14
N GLY A 314 -10.13 0.46 18.30
CA GLY A 314 -10.79 1.41 19.22
C GLY A 314 -12.16 1.90 18.72
N GLY A 315 -12.46 1.71 17.44
CA GLY A 315 -13.74 1.98 16.79
C GLY A 315 -14.39 0.70 16.26
N GLY A 316 -14.96 0.74 15.07
CA GLY A 316 -15.59 -0.40 14.42
C GLY A 316 -14.61 -1.30 13.67
N VAL A 317 -14.97 -2.57 13.50
CA VAL A 317 -14.37 -3.51 12.54
C VAL A 317 -15.45 -3.90 11.56
N GLN A 318 -15.19 -3.74 10.26
CA GLN A 318 -16.08 -4.17 9.18
C GLN A 318 -15.42 -5.30 8.40
N LEU A 319 -16.17 -6.39 8.18
CA LEU A 319 -15.82 -7.47 7.26
C LEU A 319 -16.85 -7.45 6.14
N SER A 320 -16.39 -7.33 4.89
CA SER A 320 -17.24 -7.26 3.72
C SER A 320 -16.58 -8.04 2.58
N ALA A 321 -17.34 -8.87 1.91
CA ALA A 321 -16.94 -9.59 0.72
C ALA A 321 -18.07 -9.52 -0.31
N GLN A 322 -17.74 -9.47 -1.58
CA GLN A 322 -18.71 -9.50 -2.66
C GLN A 322 -19.37 -10.88 -2.78
N ASP A 323 -18.57 -11.94 -2.59
CA ASP A 323 -19.05 -13.32 -2.73
C ASP A 323 -19.33 -13.96 -1.36
N SER A 324 -18.33 -14.42 -0.64
CA SER A 324 -18.50 -15.24 0.56
C SER A 324 -17.61 -14.83 1.71
N ILE A 325 -18.12 -14.92 2.94
CA ILE A 325 -17.34 -14.86 4.18
C ILE A 325 -17.39 -16.23 4.84
N ASN A 326 -16.27 -16.94 4.86
CA ASN A 326 -16.14 -18.25 5.46
C ASN A 326 -15.41 -18.17 6.81
N SER A 327 -15.99 -18.75 7.86
CA SER A 327 -15.39 -18.82 9.19
C SER A 327 -15.41 -20.25 9.69
N VAL A 328 -14.24 -20.79 10.01
CA VAL A 328 -14.09 -22.16 10.53
C VAL A 328 -13.26 -22.12 11.79
N ALA A 329 -13.78 -22.70 12.87
CA ALA A 329 -13.07 -22.85 14.15
C ALA A 329 -12.97 -24.33 14.50
N GLY A 330 -11.78 -24.79 14.88
CA GLY A 330 -11.56 -26.17 15.32
C GLY A 330 -12.18 -26.49 16.70
N ASN A 331 -12.43 -25.45 17.51
CA ASN A 331 -13.06 -25.57 18.83
C ASN A 331 -14.29 -24.68 18.94
N ASN A 332 -14.16 -23.46 19.43
CA ASN A 332 -15.26 -22.58 19.76
C ASN A 332 -15.29 -21.36 18.85
N ALA A 333 -16.50 -20.86 18.60
CA ALA A 333 -16.73 -19.52 18.04
C ALA A 333 -17.71 -18.78 18.97
N ASP A 334 -17.20 -17.77 19.69
CA ASP A 334 -17.95 -17.05 20.71
C ASP A 334 -18.25 -15.61 20.26
N TRP A 335 -19.50 -15.19 20.40
CA TRP A 335 -19.95 -13.82 20.11
C TRP A 335 -20.52 -13.19 21.38
N SER A 336 -19.88 -12.16 21.90
CA SER A 336 -20.36 -11.39 23.06
C SER A 336 -20.65 -9.97 22.65
N VAL A 337 -21.90 -9.53 22.74
CA VAL A 337 -22.37 -8.23 22.27
C VAL A 337 -23.17 -7.53 23.35
N LEU A 338 -22.73 -6.33 23.78
CA LEU A 338 -23.39 -5.60 24.86
C LEU A 338 -24.81 -5.12 24.53
N LYS A 339 -25.07 -4.71 23.28
CA LYS A 339 -26.36 -4.09 22.90
C LYS A 339 -27.20 -4.96 21.98
N ARG A 340 -26.76 -5.24 20.79
CA ARG A 340 -27.56 -5.88 19.76
C ARG A 340 -26.72 -6.83 18.90
N PHE A 341 -27.19 -8.02 18.73
CA PHE A 341 -26.73 -8.97 17.73
C PHE A 341 -27.86 -9.21 16.74
N THR A 342 -27.63 -8.92 15.45
CA THR A 342 -28.62 -9.05 14.39
C THR A 342 -28.08 -9.94 13.29
N VAL A 343 -28.88 -10.89 12.84
CA VAL A 343 -28.59 -11.75 11.68
C VAL A 343 -29.73 -11.59 10.70
N ALA A 344 -29.42 -11.27 9.44
CA ALA A 344 -30.37 -11.18 8.34
C ALA A 344 -29.81 -11.94 7.15
N ALA A 345 -30.63 -12.73 6.48
CA ALA A 345 -30.28 -13.46 5.27
C ALA A 345 -31.42 -13.30 4.23
N GLY A 346 -31.06 -13.07 2.98
CA GLY A 346 -32.02 -12.92 1.89
C GLY A 346 -32.82 -14.20 1.60
N GLU A 347 -32.19 -15.34 1.77
CA GLU A 347 -32.83 -16.62 1.45
C GLU A 347 -33.09 -17.50 2.67
N LYS A 348 -32.05 -17.85 3.44
CA LYS A 348 -32.15 -18.87 4.47
C LYS A 348 -31.17 -18.68 5.62
N ILE A 349 -31.61 -19.01 6.83
CA ILE A 349 -30.74 -19.21 8.01
C ILE A 349 -30.92 -20.67 8.44
N SER A 350 -29.80 -21.42 8.53
CA SER A 350 -29.79 -22.80 9.05
C SER A 350 -28.90 -22.86 10.29
N LEU A 351 -29.41 -23.40 11.38
CA LEU A 351 -28.70 -23.64 12.63
C LEU A 351 -28.68 -25.13 12.91
N PHE A 352 -27.50 -25.75 12.90
CA PHE A 352 -27.37 -27.20 13.11
C PHE A 352 -26.38 -27.46 14.25
N ALA A 353 -26.74 -28.32 15.20
CA ALA A 353 -25.92 -28.81 16.29
C ALA A 353 -25.87 -30.32 16.30
N GLN A 354 -24.74 -30.92 16.01
CA GLN A 354 -24.59 -32.37 15.85
C GLN A 354 -24.82 -33.19 17.13
N LYS A 355 -24.37 -32.68 18.31
CA LYS A 355 -24.32 -33.52 19.53
C LYS A 355 -25.11 -33.01 20.72
N LEU A 356 -24.97 -31.74 21.08
CA LEU A 356 -25.46 -31.23 22.37
C LEU A 356 -26.69 -30.32 22.25
N GLY A 357 -27.24 -30.17 21.05
CA GLY A 357 -28.48 -29.46 20.78
C GLY A 357 -28.34 -27.93 20.78
N LEU A 358 -29.48 -27.26 20.65
CA LEU A 358 -29.64 -25.83 20.55
C LEU A 358 -30.44 -25.30 21.75
N LYS A 359 -29.97 -24.22 22.39
CA LYS A 359 -30.64 -23.56 23.50
C LYS A 359 -30.91 -22.10 23.15
N ILE A 360 -32.15 -21.67 23.31
CA ILE A 360 -32.61 -20.29 23.07
C ILE A 360 -33.28 -19.77 24.34
N PHE A 361 -32.70 -18.73 24.97
CA PHE A 361 -33.21 -18.15 26.20
C PHE A 361 -33.38 -16.63 26.06
N ALA A 362 -34.50 -16.10 26.51
CA ALA A 362 -34.72 -14.69 26.76
C ALA A 362 -34.89 -14.49 28.27
N ALA A 363 -33.91 -13.89 28.95
CA ALA A 363 -33.94 -13.68 30.41
C ALA A 363 -35.03 -12.67 30.84
N LYS A 364 -35.25 -11.66 30.01
CA LYS A 364 -36.31 -10.65 30.18
C LYS A 364 -36.87 -10.28 28.81
N GLY A 365 -38.17 -10.00 28.76
CA GLY A 365 -38.83 -9.69 27.49
C GLY A 365 -39.34 -10.94 26.75
N PRO A 366 -40.06 -10.77 25.65
CA PRO A 366 -40.67 -11.86 24.89
C PRO A 366 -39.62 -12.62 24.06
N LEU A 367 -39.89 -13.90 23.82
CA LEU A 367 -39.33 -14.68 22.75
C LEU A 367 -40.39 -14.83 21.66
N GLU A 368 -40.18 -14.26 20.50
CA GLU A 368 -41.12 -14.29 19.38
C GLU A 368 -40.55 -15.15 18.25
N ILE A 369 -41.34 -16.12 17.78
CA ILE A 369 -41.01 -16.98 16.64
C ILE A 369 -42.20 -16.94 15.69
N GLN A 370 -42.01 -16.46 14.45
CA GLN A 370 -43.07 -16.25 13.47
C GLN A 370 -42.68 -16.82 12.12
N ALA A 371 -43.60 -17.49 11.46
CA ALA A 371 -43.58 -17.84 10.04
C ALA A 371 -44.63 -16.99 9.32
N GLN A 372 -44.24 -15.91 8.68
CA GLN A 372 -45.16 -14.91 8.14
C GLN A 372 -45.87 -15.36 6.86
N GLY A 373 -45.26 -16.19 6.04
CA GLY A 373 -45.83 -16.65 4.78
C GLY A 373 -45.86 -18.16 4.59
N GLY A 374 -45.36 -18.93 5.55
CA GLY A 374 -45.26 -20.39 5.45
C GLY A 374 -45.71 -21.13 6.69
N PRO A 375 -45.66 -22.46 6.69
CA PRO A 375 -46.00 -23.28 7.86
C PRO A 375 -44.87 -23.24 8.89
N MET A 376 -45.23 -23.42 10.17
CA MET A 376 -44.31 -23.63 11.28
C MET A 376 -44.48 -25.07 11.79
N SER A 377 -43.38 -25.81 11.96
CA SER A 377 -43.40 -27.19 12.45
C SER A 377 -42.46 -27.34 13.66
N PHE A 378 -42.98 -27.99 14.71
CA PHE A 378 -42.19 -28.42 15.87
C PHE A 378 -42.27 -29.94 15.91
N ILE A 379 -41.17 -30.62 15.67
CA ILE A 379 -41.11 -32.08 15.58
C ILE A 379 -39.99 -32.58 16.49
N ALA A 380 -40.30 -33.56 17.34
CA ALA A 380 -39.33 -34.22 18.19
C ALA A 380 -39.52 -35.76 18.09
N ASP A 381 -38.40 -36.49 18.17
CA ASP A 381 -38.44 -37.97 18.27
C ASP A 381 -39.03 -38.45 19.60
N LYS A 382 -38.92 -37.62 20.64
CA LYS A 382 -39.42 -37.91 21.99
C LYS A 382 -40.49 -36.88 22.39
N ASP A 383 -40.46 -36.43 23.61
CA ASP A 383 -41.45 -35.55 24.19
C ASP A 383 -41.37 -34.12 23.67
N VAL A 384 -42.51 -33.50 23.45
CA VAL A 384 -42.69 -32.05 23.29
C VAL A 384 -43.44 -31.50 24.50
N ASN A 385 -42.79 -30.67 25.31
CA ASN A 385 -43.40 -30.07 26.48
C ASN A 385 -43.73 -28.60 26.26
N LEU A 386 -45.02 -28.23 26.39
CA LEU A 386 -45.48 -26.84 26.35
C LEU A 386 -46.10 -26.51 27.71
N ALA A 387 -45.47 -25.60 28.45
CA ALA A 387 -45.90 -25.21 29.79
C ALA A 387 -45.80 -23.69 30.00
N SER A 388 -46.78 -23.13 30.69
CA SER A 388 -46.72 -21.75 31.20
C SER A 388 -46.79 -21.81 32.72
N VAL A 389 -45.77 -21.28 33.43
CA VAL A 389 -45.65 -21.40 34.88
C VAL A 389 -46.66 -20.53 35.61
N ASP A 390 -46.85 -19.30 35.14
CA ASP A 390 -47.71 -18.29 35.81
C ASP A 390 -48.62 -17.56 34.80
N GLY A 391 -49.16 -18.30 33.87
CA GLY A 391 -50.01 -17.72 32.86
C GLY A 391 -50.88 -18.80 32.17
N LYS A 392 -51.24 -18.57 30.94
CA LYS A 392 -52.02 -19.50 30.14
C LYS A 392 -51.28 -19.99 28.91
N VAL A 393 -51.55 -21.18 28.46
CA VAL A 393 -51.29 -21.66 27.10
C VAL A 393 -52.53 -21.42 26.26
N SER A 394 -52.41 -20.63 25.20
CA SER A 394 -53.51 -20.35 24.26
C SER A 394 -53.21 -20.96 22.91
N LEU A 395 -54.05 -21.84 22.43
CA LEU A 395 -53.98 -22.42 21.10
C LEU A 395 -55.22 -21.94 20.32
N ALA A 396 -55.01 -21.24 19.22
CA ALA A 396 -56.07 -20.73 18.38
C ALA A 396 -55.74 -20.96 16.91
N ALA A 397 -56.72 -21.35 16.11
CA ALA A 397 -56.60 -21.48 14.67
C ALA A 397 -57.86 -20.92 13.99
N ALA A 398 -57.69 -20.33 12.79
CA ALA A 398 -58.82 -19.78 12.04
C ALA A 398 -59.73 -20.87 11.47
N ARG A 399 -59.22 -22.05 11.19
CA ARG A 399 -59.98 -23.13 10.53
C ARG A 399 -60.24 -24.30 11.46
N GLU A 400 -59.20 -24.88 12.04
CA GLU A 400 -59.34 -26.16 12.74
C GLU A 400 -58.18 -26.37 13.73
N ILE A 401 -58.49 -26.98 14.88
CA ILE A 401 -57.51 -27.52 15.84
C ILE A 401 -57.77 -28.99 16.00
N ILE A 402 -56.76 -29.83 15.80
CA ILE A 402 -56.81 -31.27 16.03
C ILE A 402 -55.77 -31.64 17.10
N LEU A 403 -56.20 -32.37 18.11
CA LEU A 403 -55.35 -33.07 19.08
C LEU A 403 -55.57 -34.55 18.90
N GLU A 404 -54.52 -35.27 18.49
CA GLU A 404 -54.65 -36.69 18.12
C GLU A 404 -53.62 -37.56 18.84
N CYS A 405 -54.03 -38.73 19.28
CA CYS A 405 -53.13 -39.75 19.81
C CYS A 405 -53.77 -41.16 19.63
N GLY A 406 -53.04 -42.07 18.94
CA GLY A 406 -53.50 -43.47 18.78
C GLY A 406 -54.88 -43.64 18.10
N GLY A 407 -55.22 -42.72 17.25
CA GLY A 407 -56.55 -42.71 16.56
C GLY A 407 -57.65 -42.03 17.37
N ALA A 408 -57.48 -41.71 18.63
CA ALA A 408 -58.38 -40.86 19.39
C ALA A 408 -58.06 -39.39 19.20
N PHE A 409 -59.08 -38.53 19.02
CA PHE A 409 -58.86 -37.12 18.69
C PHE A 409 -59.91 -36.22 19.35
N ILE A 410 -59.48 -34.96 19.52
CA ILE A 410 -60.31 -33.79 19.78
C ILE A 410 -60.17 -32.86 18.58
N GLN A 411 -61.24 -32.64 17.87
CA GLN A 411 -61.32 -31.71 16.74
C GLN A 411 -62.20 -30.51 17.10
N ILE A 412 -61.73 -29.34 16.92
CA ILE A 412 -62.45 -28.07 17.06
C ILE A 412 -62.53 -27.45 15.66
N LYS A 413 -63.73 -27.43 15.09
CA LYS A 413 -63.96 -26.97 13.73
C LYS A 413 -65.35 -26.37 13.58
N ASP A 414 -65.51 -25.29 12.84
CA ASP A 414 -66.75 -24.63 12.49
C ASP A 414 -67.73 -24.45 13.67
N GLY A 415 -67.15 -24.03 14.83
CA GLY A 415 -67.94 -23.81 16.05
C GLY A 415 -68.33 -25.05 16.81
N SER A 416 -67.95 -26.25 16.35
CA SER A 416 -68.28 -27.55 16.95
C SER A 416 -67.03 -28.20 17.57
N ILE A 417 -67.23 -28.97 18.64
CA ILE A 417 -66.17 -29.80 19.25
C ILE A 417 -66.56 -31.25 19.05
N THR A 418 -65.72 -32.02 18.37
CA THR A 418 -65.91 -33.46 18.15
C THR A 418 -64.92 -34.23 19.01
N LEU A 419 -65.39 -35.19 19.77
CA LEU A 419 -64.62 -36.20 20.48
C LEU A 419 -64.77 -37.51 19.79
N GLY A 420 -63.75 -38.16 19.30
CA GLY A 420 -63.80 -39.40 18.60
C GLY A 420 -62.64 -40.32 18.92
N GLY A 421 -62.83 -41.63 18.79
CA GLY A 421 -61.75 -42.60 19.01
C GLY A 421 -62.23 -44.01 18.76
N PRO A 422 -61.36 -45.00 18.53
CA PRO A 422 -61.71 -46.40 18.27
C PRO A 422 -62.16 -47.16 19.52
N PHE A 423 -61.96 -46.60 20.72
CA PHE A 423 -62.37 -47.23 22.00
C PHE A 423 -63.19 -46.29 22.87
N ASP A 424 -63.29 -46.56 24.18
CA ASP A 424 -64.18 -45.92 25.15
C ASP A 424 -63.79 -44.48 25.45
N LEU A 425 -64.76 -43.61 25.73
CA LEU A 425 -64.58 -42.28 26.28
C LEU A 425 -64.86 -42.28 27.79
N PHE A 426 -63.82 -42.08 28.62
CA PHE A 426 -63.99 -42.02 30.07
C PHE A 426 -64.08 -40.56 30.53
N ILE A 427 -65.20 -40.16 31.11
CA ILE A 427 -65.38 -38.85 31.74
C ILE A 427 -65.34 -39.03 33.26
N LYS A 428 -64.18 -38.62 33.91
CA LYS A 428 -64.03 -38.72 35.36
C LYS A 428 -64.25 -37.36 36.01
N THR A 429 -65.44 -37.04 36.42
CA THR A 429 -65.88 -35.80 37.03
C THR A 429 -67.01 -36.06 38.03
N ILE A 430 -67.25 -35.14 38.99
CA ILE A 430 -68.32 -35.23 39.95
C ILE A 430 -69.70 -34.98 39.26
N THR A 431 -69.78 -34.01 38.34
CA THR A 431 -70.99 -33.65 37.59
C THR A 431 -70.71 -33.29 36.16
N VAL A 432 -71.60 -33.59 35.24
CA VAL A 432 -71.61 -33.10 33.88
C VAL A 432 -72.82 -32.18 33.72
N GLN A 433 -72.60 -30.90 33.43
CA GLN A 433 -73.67 -29.93 33.23
C GLN A 433 -73.73 -29.47 31.78
N LYS A 434 -74.91 -29.49 31.18
CA LYS A 434 -75.20 -28.92 29.86
C LYS A 434 -75.79 -27.53 30.05
N GLN A 435 -75.04 -26.49 29.61
CA GLN A 435 -75.46 -25.08 29.64
C GLN A 435 -75.84 -24.57 28.24
N GLY A 436 -76.41 -23.39 28.17
CA GLY A 436 -76.75 -22.74 26.91
C GLY A 436 -75.53 -22.42 26.00
N LYS A 437 -75.81 -21.92 24.82
CA LYS A 437 -74.75 -21.53 23.84
C LYS A 437 -73.77 -20.49 24.44
N ALA A 438 -72.51 -20.73 24.23
CA ALA A 438 -71.43 -19.78 24.54
C ALA A 438 -70.43 -19.77 23.39
N SER A 439 -69.79 -18.63 23.16
CA SER A 439 -68.69 -18.46 22.20
C SER A 439 -67.60 -17.62 22.78
N MET A 440 -66.35 -17.92 22.38
CA MET A 440 -65.18 -17.11 22.67
C MET A 440 -64.54 -16.72 21.33
N ASN A 441 -64.27 -15.44 21.15
CA ASN A 441 -63.61 -14.94 19.99
C ASN A 441 -62.20 -14.48 20.39
N THR A 442 -61.17 -15.20 19.92
CA THR A 442 -59.78 -14.80 20.15
C THR A 442 -59.31 -14.04 18.89
N PRO A 443 -58.96 -12.76 19.00
CA PRO A 443 -58.43 -12.01 17.86
C PRO A 443 -57.15 -12.66 17.38
N MET A 444 -57.08 -13.00 16.09
CA MET A 444 -55.85 -13.52 15.47
C MET A 444 -54.92 -12.34 15.14
N PRO A 445 -53.62 -12.45 15.41
CA PRO A 445 -52.69 -11.44 15.02
C PRO A 445 -52.58 -11.30 13.48
N SER A 446 -52.51 -10.09 12.98
CA SER A 446 -52.19 -9.86 11.57
C SER A 446 -50.70 -10.08 11.35
N MET A 447 -50.36 -10.87 10.34
CA MET A 447 -48.98 -11.08 9.94
C MET A 447 -48.54 -9.98 8.97
N PRO A 448 -47.36 -9.35 9.15
CA PRO A 448 -46.82 -8.43 8.16
C PRO A 448 -46.52 -9.21 6.87
N VAL A 449 -46.82 -8.59 5.73
CA VAL A 449 -46.49 -9.14 4.41
C VAL A 449 -45.14 -8.56 3.99
N VAL A 450 -44.13 -9.40 3.93
CA VAL A 450 -42.85 -9.04 3.34
C VAL A 450 -42.96 -9.31 1.84
N GLN A 451 -42.99 -8.26 1.04
CA GLN A 451 -42.78 -8.37 -0.39
C GLN A 451 -41.31 -8.10 -0.68
N PRO A 452 -40.55 -9.08 -1.15
CA PRO A 452 -39.22 -8.81 -1.67
C PRO A 452 -39.39 -8.01 -2.97
N TYR A 453 -38.79 -6.85 -3.02
CA TYR A 453 -38.59 -6.12 -4.27
C TYR A 453 -37.31 -6.67 -4.89
N ASP A 454 -37.49 -7.42 -5.99
CA ASP A 454 -36.36 -7.91 -6.76
C ASP A 454 -36.60 -7.75 -8.25
N GLU A 455 -35.57 -7.40 -8.98
CA GLU A 455 -35.61 -7.24 -10.41
C GLU A 455 -34.37 -7.83 -11.06
N GLN A 456 -34.56 -8.41 -12.24
CA GLN A 456 -33.44 -8.91 -13.03
C GLN A 456 -33.54 -8.34 -14.44
N VAL A 457 -32.58 -7.48 -14.76
CA VAL A 457 -32.54 -6.78 -16.05
C VAL A 457 -31.93 -7.68 -17.10
N ARG A 458 -32.47 -7.59 -18.33
CA ARG A 458 -32.01 -8.37 -19.48
C ARG A 458 -31.62 -7.44 -20.62
N ALA A 459 -30.43 -7.64 -21.17
CA ALA A 459 -29.98 -6.96 -22.37
C ALA A 459 -30.52 -7.65 -23.63
N ILE A 460 -31.18 -6.87 -24.48
CA ILE A 460 -31.79 -7.32 -25.73
C ILE A 460 -31.36 -6.33 -26.84
N ASP A 461 -31.01 -6.86 -27.99
CA ASP A 461 -30.74 -6.03 -29.18
C ASP A 461 -32.06 -5.43 -29.69
N GLU A 462 -32.12 -4.11 -29.80
CA GLU A 462 -33.33 -3.36 -30.13
C GLU A 462 -33.84 -3.68 -31.56
N LYS A 463 -32.96 -4.09 -32.48
CA LYS A 463 -33.29 -4.34 -33.90
C LYS A 463 -33.64 -5.79 -34.16
N THR A 464 -32.98 -6.74 -33.53
CA THR A 464 -33.12 -8.17 -33.78
C THR A 464 -34.01 -8.86 -32.72
N GLY A 465 -34.14 -8.27 -31.52
CA GLY A 465 -34.83 -8.88 -30.39
C GLY A 465 -34.07 -10.04 -29.75
N GLU A 466 -32.81 -10.28 -30.14
CA GLU A 466 -32.00 -11.34 -29.61
C GLU A 466 -31.33 -10.91 -28.28
N PHE A 467 -31.05 -11.90 -27.43
CA PHE A 467 -30.33 -11.65 -26.16
C PHE A 467 -28.86 -11.36 -26.41
N ILE A 468 -28.29 -10.43 -25.67
CA ILE A 468 -26.88 -10.04 -25.80
C ILE A 468 -26.10 -10.63 -24.61
N PRO A 469 -25.40 -11.77 -24.79
CA PRO A 469 -24.53 -12.31 -23.75
C PRO A 469 -23.18 -11.59 -23.69
N GLY A 470 -22.58 -11.55 -22.50
CA GLY A 470 -21.25 -10.98 -22.30
C GLY A 470 -21.18 -9.46 -22.38
N LEU A 471 -22.32 -8.77 -22.44
CA LEU A 471 -22.37 -7.31 -22.47
C LEU A 471 -22.10 -6.73 -21.08
N ALA A 472 -21.15 -5.80 -20.98
CA ALA A 472 -20.86 -5.10 -19.73
C ALA A 472 -22.09 -4.32 -19.25
N TYR A 473 -22.39 -4.39 -17.94
CA TYR A 473 -23.48 -3.61 -17.34
C TYR A 473 -23.02 -2.89 -16.07
N TYR A 474 -23.65 -1.76 -15.82
CA TYR A 474 -23.56 -0.98 -14.59
C TYR A 474 -24.97 -0.64 -14.14
N ILE A 475 -25.37 -1.09 -12.96
CA ILE A 475 -26.68 -0.83 -12.40
C ILE A 475 -26.51 -0.16 -11.05
N LYS A 476 -27.17 0.98 -10.85
CA LYS A 476 -27.16 1.72 -9.60
C LYS A 476 -28.57 1.88 -9.08
N THR A 477 -28.79 1.50 -7.81
CA THR A 477 -30.06 1.71 -7.10
C THR A 477 -30.17 3.16 -6.63
N GLN A 478 -31.38 3.61 -6.34
CA GLN A 478 -31.64 4.93 -5.76
C GLN A 478 -30.97 5.08 -4.38
N SER A 479 -30.87 4.03 -3.59
CA SER A 479 -30.15 3.98 -2.30
C SER A 479 -28.63 4.02 -2.45
N GLY A 480 -28.09 3.92 -3.67
CA GLY A 480 -26.69 4.06 -4.00
C GLY A 480 -25.90 2.77 -4.12
N ALA A 481 -26.51 1.60 -3.98
CA ALA A 481 -25.85 0.33 -4.25
C ALA A 481 -25.53 0.20 -5.75
N ILE A 482 -24.35 -0.37 -6.07
CA ILE A 482 -23.84 -0.50 -7.43
C ILE A 482 -23.58 -1.98 -7.72
N TYR A 483 -24.12 -2.46 -8.84
CA TYR A 483 -23.94 -3.80 -9.38
C TYR A 483 -23.29 -3.71 -10.75
N THR A 484 -22.19 -4.42 -10.95
CA THR A 484 -21.42 -4.39 -12.20
C THR A 484 -21.00 -5.80 -12.60
N GLY A 485 -20.94 -6.04 -13.89
CA GLY A 485 -20.52 -7.33 -14.42
C GLY A 485 -20.82 -7.45 -15.91
N ASN A 486 -20.86 -8.67 -16.40
CA ASN A 486 -21.25 -8.96 -17.77
C ASN A 486 -22.49 -9.85 -17.78
N THR A 487 -23.39 -9.64 -18.76
CA THR A 487 -24.60 -10.44 -18.92
C THR A 487 -24.25 -11.90 -19.17
N ASN A 488 -25.04 -12.82 -18.63
CA ASN A 488 -24.88 -14.26 -18.81
C ASN A 488 -25.26 -14.73 -20.23
N ALA A 489 -25.18 -16.03 -20.49
CA ALA A 489 -25.47 -16.64 -21.80
C ALA A 489 -26.88 -16.34 -22.36
N VAL A 490 -27.83 -15.93 -21.54
CA VAL A 490 -29.20 -15.55 -21.91
C VAL A 490 -29.48 -14.04 -21.74
N GLY A 491 -28.41 -13.24 -21.70
CA GLY A 491 -28.47 -11.76 -21.63
C GLY A 491 -28.93 -11.20 -20.29
N LEU A 492 -28.94 -11.95 -19.20
CA LEU A 492 -29.39 -11.49 -17.87
C LEU A 492 -28.20 -10.92 -17.08
N CYS A 493 -28.47 -9.79 -16.40
CA CYS A 493 -27.62 -9.25 -15.34
C CYS A 493 -27.82 -10.04 -14.03
N GLU A 494 -27.03 -9.70 -13.00
CA GLU A 494 -27.29 -10.16 -11.64
C GLU A 494 -28.68 -9.72 -11.16
N ARG A 495 -29.35 -10.57 -10.36
CA ARG A 495 -30.62 -10.23 -9.76
C ARG A 495 -30.40 -9.25 -8.60
N ILE A 496 -31.11 -8.13 -8.64
CA ILE A 496 -31.02 -7.05 -7.68
C ILE A 496 -32.19 -7.16 -6.71
N ALA A 497 -31.90 -7.26 -5.42
CA ALA A 497 -32.90 -7.25 -4.37
C ALA A 497 -32.75 -5.94 -3.55
N THR A 498 -33.89 -5.27 -3.32
CA THR A 498 -33.97 -4.07 -2.51
C THR A 498 -35.01 -4.23 -1.40
N CYS A 499 -34.83 -3.47 -0.30
CA CYS A 499 -35.76 -3.52 0.84
C CYS A 499 -37.09 -2.79 0.54
N GLU A 500 -37.08 -1.85 -0.40
CA GLU A 500 -38.21 -1.02 -0.83
C GLU A 500 -38.20 -0.92 -2.35
N ALA A 501 -39.30 -0.47 -2.95
CA ALA A 501 -39.34 -0.19 -4.38
C ALA A 501 -38.41 0.97 -4.71
N GLU A 502 -37.38 0.70 -5.52
CA GLU A 502 -36.38 1.70 -5.92
C GLU A 502 -36.27 1.83 -7.42
N GLU A 503 -35.96 3.03 -7.92
CA GLU A 503 -35.59 3.23 -9.31
C GLU A 503 -34.18 2.71 -9.56
N LEU A 504 -34.01 1.98 -10.67
CA LEU A 504 -32.73 1.48 -11.12
C LEU A 504 -32.20 2.31 -12.29
N THR A 505 -30.99 2.83 -12.18
CA THR A 505 -30.26 3.39 -13.32
C THR A 505 -29.43 2.27 -13.95
N VAL A 506 -29.78 1.88 -15.18
CA VAL A 506 -29.14 0.77 -15.88
C VAL A 506 -28.38 1.31 -17.10
N LEU A 507 -27.09 0.98 -17.20
CA LEU A 507 -26.23 1.29 -18.33
C LEU A 507 -25.62 0.00 -18.87
N PHE A 508 -25.43 -0.08 -20.20
CA PHE A 508 -24.84 -1.22 -20.88
C PHE A 508 -23.69 -0.79 -21.81
N GLY A 509 -22.76 -1.72 -22.10
CA GLY A 509 -21.66 -1.55 -23.05
C GLY A 509 -20.73 -0.40 -22.68
N ASP A 510 -20.35 0.42 -23.65
CA ASP A 510 -19.38 1.54 -23.50
C ASP A 510 -19.73 2.49 -22.35
N ASP A 511 -21.04 2.75 -22.12
CA ASP A 511 -21.45 3.64 -21.04
C ASP A 511 -21.30 2.98 -19.65
N ALA A 512 -21.48 1.68 -19.56
CA ALA A 512 -21.19 0.91 -18.35
C ALA A 512 -19.67 0.88 -18.09
N GLU A 513 -18.87 0.63 -19.11
CA GLU A 513 -17.39 0.56 -19.00
C GLU A 513 -16.78 1.90 -18.57
N LYS A 514 -17.31 3.04 -19.08
CA LYS A 514 -16.91 4.38 -18.59
C LYS A 514 -17.20 4.58 -17.10
N MET A 515 -18.37 4.14 -16.64
CA MET A 515 -18.75 4.25 -15.22
C MET A 515 -17.93 3.34 -14.31
N MET A 516 -17.45 2.22 -14.83
CA MET A 516 -16.55 1.28 -14.12
C MET A 516 -15.08 1.72 -14.15
N GLY A 517 -14.72 2.74 -14.94
CA GLY A 517 -13.33 3.22 -15.09
C GLY A 517 -12.43 2.25 -15.86
N ILE A 518 -13.01 1.46 -16.78
CA ILE A 518 -12.31 0.48 -17.62
C ILE A 518 -11.84 1.11 -18.95
N MET A 519 -12.47 2.22 -19.37
CA MET A 519 -12.06 3.08 -20.50
C MET A 519 -11.36 4.35 -20.06
#